data_523b65f040f1eeb7f4911b9bc448cba7
#
_entry.id   523b65f040f1eeb7f4911b9bc448cba7
#
_cell.length_a   1.000
_cell.length_b   1.000
_cell.length_c   1.000
_cell.angle_alpha   90.00
_cell.angle_beta   90.00
_cell.angle_gamma   90.00
#
_symmetry.space_group_name_H-M   'P 1'
#
loop_
_entity.id
_entity.type
_entity.pdbx_description
1 polymer ?
#
loop_
_entity_poly.entity_id
_entity_poly.type
_entity_poly.pdbx_seq_one_letter_code
_entity_poly.pdbx_strand_id
1 'polypeptide(L)' 'MRVEEFKMERENLVKPGDVVKIVEGVLPSSWYYTIVPAVAMSRNYKFGERIKSTEGVVESVDKTERGYFVKVRFDEPPVE' A
#
# COMPACT_ATOMS: atom_id res chain seq x y z
N MET A 1 -2.90 12.97 6.66
CA MET A 1 -2.91 11.89 5.64
C MET A 1 -1.91 10.82 6.01
N ARG A 2 -2.27 9.58 5.82
CA ARG A 2 -1.38 8.46 6.08
C ARG A 2 -0.78 7.97 4.77
N VAL A 3 0.56 7.85 4.71
CA VAL A 3 1.25 7.35 3.52
C VAL A 3 1.90 6.02 3.87
N GLU A 4 1.63 4.99 3.07
CA GLU A 4 2.21 3.67 3.26
C GLU A 4 2.83 3.18 1.97
N GLU A 5 3.86 2.33 2.11
CA GLU A 5 4.62 1.82 0.98
C GLU A 5 4.20 0.39 0.64
N PHE A 6 4.05 0.13 -0.65
CA PHE A 6 3.73 -1.18 -1.18
C PHE A 6 4.82 -1.58 -2.17
N LYS A 7 5.20 -2.85 -2.15
CA LYS A 7 6.17 -3.37 -3.11
C LYS A 7 5.46 -4.00 -4.29
N MET A 8 5.84 -3.58 -5.49
CA MET A 8 5.29 -4.04 -6.76
C MET A 8 6.39 -4.74 -7.56
N GLU A 9 6.10 -5.92 -8.10
CA GLU A 9 7.10 -6.71 -8.83
C GLU A 9 7.20 -6.31 -10.31
N ARG A 10 6.13 -5.76 -10.88
CA ARG A 10 6.08 -5.36 -12.29
C ARG A 10 5.94 -3.86 -12.41
N GLU A 11 6.53 -3.29 -13.46
CA GLU A 11 6.40 -1.87 -13.72
C GLU A 11 5.08 -1.53 -14.42
N ASN A 12 4.70 -0.26 -14.34
CA ASN A 12 3.56 0.31 -15.09
C ASN A 12 2.18 -0.27 -14.75
N LEU A 13 2.03 -0.91 -13.59
CA LEU A 13 0.72 -1.37 -13.14
C LEU A 13 -0.09 -0.23 -12.51
N VAL A 14 0.59 0.70 -11.85
CA VAL A 14 -0.01 1.92 -11.32
C VAL A 14 0.94 3.09 -11.55
N LYS A 15 0.43 4.30 -11.47
CA LYS A 15 1.21 5.53 -11.65
C LYS A 15 0.73 6.59 -10.66
N PRO A 16 1.53 7.62 -10.39
CA PRO A 16 1.11 8.72 -9.52
C PRO A 16 -0.21 9.32 -9.96
N GLY A 17 -1.09 9.56 -9.00
CA GLY A 17 -2.43 10.08 -9.26
C GLY A 17 -3.50 9.02 -9.39
N ASP A 18 -3.14 7.76 -9.57
CA ASP A 18 -4.12 6.68 -9.66
C ASP A 18 -4.82 6.47 -8.31
N VAL A 19 -6.13 6.26 -8.37
CA VAL A 19 -6.89 5.81 -7.20
C VAL A 19 -6.87 4.29 -7.20
N VAL A 20 -6.37 3.72 -6.12
CA VAL A 20 -6.23 2.27 -5.98
C VAL A 20 -7.04 1.76 -4.80
N LYS A 21 -7.58 0.56 -4.95
CA LYS A 21 -8.26 -0.14 -3.86
C LYS A 21 -7.31 -1.12 -3.22
N ILE A 22 -7.47 -1.30 -1.91
CA ILE A 22 -6.68 -2.28 -1.16
C ILE A 22 -7.59 -3.29 -0.51
N VAL A 23 -7.06 -4.50 -0.34
CA VAL A 23 -7.71 -5.56 0.43
C VAL A 23 -6.80 -5.98 1.57
N GLU A 24 -7.40 -6.27 2.71
CA GLU A 24 -6.67 -6.68 3.91
C GLU A 24 -6.51 -8.19 3.93
N GLY A 25 -5.29 -8.65 4.21
CA GLY A 25 -5.00 -10.04 4.49
C GLY A 25 -4.71 -10.21 5.97
N VAL A 26 -5.13 -11.33 6.55
CA VAL A 26 -5.01 -11.58 7.99
C VAL A 26 -4.03 -12.73 8.22
N LEU A 27 -3.05 -12.48 9.08
CA LEU A 27 -2.11 -13.48 9.58
C LEU A 27 -2.38 -13.72 11.08
N PRO A 28 -1.80 -14.76 11.69
CA PRO A 28 -2.09 -15.06 13.10
C PRO A 28 -1.88 -13.89 14.07
N SER A 29 -0.90 -13.02 13.82
CA SER A 29 -0.59 -11.90 14.71
C SER A 29 -0.40 -10.58 13.99
N SER A 30 -0.78 -10.49 12.71
CA SER A 30 -0.56 -9.28 11.94
C SER A 30 -1.52 -9.19 10.75
N TRP A 31 -1.49 -8.05 10.09
CA TRP A 31 -2.30 -7.76 8.91
C TRP A 31 -1.39 -7.24 7.81
N TYR A 32 -1.76 -7.49 6.56
CA TYR A 32 -1.07 -6.91 5.41
C TYR A 32 -2.11 -6.45 4.40
N TYR A 33 -1.67 -5.67 3.41
CA TYR A 33 -2.58 -5.08 2.43
C TYR A 33 -2.05 -5.32 1.03
N THR A 34 -2.96 -5.53 0.10
CA THR A 34 -2.63 -5.74 -1.31
C THR A 34 -3.38 -4.72 -2.15
N ILE A 35 -2.66 -4.04 -3.02
CA ILE A 35 -3.28 -3.16 -4.02
C ILE A 35 -3.85 -4.03 -5.12
N VAL A 36 -5.11 -3.81 -5.46
CA VAL A 36 -5.75 -4.48 -6.59
C VAL A 36 -6.10 -3.44 -7.65
N PRO A 37 -5.93 -3.75 -8.95
CA PRO A 37 -5.46 -4.99 -9.56
C PRO A 37 -3.94 -5.11 -9.72
N ALA A 38 -3.17 -4.19 -9.16
CA ALA A 38 -1.75 -4.07 -9.45
C ALA A 38 -0.86 -5.12 -8.79
N VAL A 39 -1.39 -5.88 -7.83
CA VAL A 39 -0.63 -6.91 -7.10
C VAL A 39 0.64 -6.32 -6.46
N ALA A 40 0.47 -5.27 -5.69
CA ALA A 40 1.52 -4.73 -4.84
C ALA A 40 1.14 -4.98 -3.39
N MET A 41 2.12 -5.36 -2.58
CA MET A 41 1.87 -5.77 -1.19
C MET A 41 2.59 -4.87 -0.20
N SER A 42 1.93 -4.61 0.92
CA SER A 42 2.52 -3.85 2.02
C SER A 42 3.34 -4.74 2.94
N ARG A 43 4.01 -4.12 3.91
CA ARG A 43 4.58 -4.83 5.05
C ARG A 43 3.46 -5.36 5.95
N ASN A 44 3.84 -6.10 6.99
CA ASN A 44 2.90 -6.56 8.00
C ASN A 44 2.70 -5.49 9.06
N TYR A 45 1.46 -5.31 9.49
CA TYR A 45 1.08 -4.31 10.49
C TYR A 45 0.53 -4.97 11.73
N LYS A 46 0.79 -4.35 12.88
CA LYS A 46 0.20 -4.78 14.15
C LYS A 46 -1.23 -4.26 14.25
N PHE A 47 -1.99 -4.77 15.22
CA PHE A 47 -3.39 -4.41 15.42
C PHE A 47 -3.62 -2.89 15.45
N GLY A 48 -2.81 -2.16 16.22
CA GLY A 48 -2.95 -0.71 16.33
C GLY A 48 -2.52 0.08 15.11
N GLU A 49 -1.94 -0.59 14.11
CA GLU A 49 -1.41 0.04 12.90
C GLU A 49 -2.24 -0.25 11.66
N ARG A 50 -3.38 -0.90 11.82
CA ARG A 50 -4.20 -1.30 10.67
C ARG A 50 -4.64 -0.10 9.85
N ILE A 51 -4.66 -0.29 8.52
CA ILE A 51 -5.19 0.71 7.60
C ILE A 51 -6.70 0.56 7.58
N LYS A 52 -7.42 1.64 7.85
CA LYS A 52 -8.89 1.63 7.90
C LYS A 52 -9.53 1.98 6.57
N SER A 53 -8.78 2.65 5.70
CA SER A 53 -9.27 3.03 4.38
C SER A 53 -9.32 1.83 3.45
N THR A 54 -10.24 1.85 2.49
CA THR A 54 -10.36 0.80 1.47
C THR A 54 -9.74 1.20 0.15
N GLU A 55 -9.40 2.48 0.00
CA GLU A 55 -8.74 2.99 -1.20
C GLU A 55 -7.82 4.14 -0.84
N GLY A 56 -6.91 4.45 -1.75
CA GLY A 56 -5.98 5.57 -1.60
C GLY A 56 -5.53 6.08 -2.95
N VAL A 57 -4.69 7.11 -2.92
CA VAL A 57 -4.14 7.72 -4.12
C VAL A 57 -2.64 7.47 -4.17
N VAL A 58 -2.15 7.00 -5.31
CA VAL A 58 -0.72 6.79 -5.52
C VAL A 58 -0.01 8.13 -5.55
N GLU A 59 0.97 8.32 -4.66
CA GLU A 59 1.80 9.52 -4.63
C GLU A 59 3.02 9.39 -5.53
N SER A 60 3.68 8.24 -5.48
CA SER A 60 4.90 8.01 -6.24
C SER A 60 5.12 6.54 -6.50
N VAL A 61 5.90 6.26 -7.54
CA VAL A 61 6.38 4.92 -7.86
C VAL A 61 7.87 5.04 -8.07
N ASP A 62 8.65 4.38 -7.22
CA ASP A 62 10.11 4.44 -7.27
C ASP A 62 10.68 3.09 -7.69
N LYS A 63 11.53 3.10 -8.70
CA LYS A 63 12.24 1.91 -9.15
C LYS A 63 13.54 1.75 -8.38
N THR A 64 13.76 0.56 -7.83
CA THR A 64 15.01 0.22 -7.15
C THR A 64 15.49 -1.14 -7.64
N GLU A 65 16.69 -1.55 -7.18
CA GLU A 65 17.23 -2.87 -7.49
C GLU A 65 16.34 -4.00 -6.93
N ARG A 66 15.52 -3.69 -5.93
CA ARG A 66 14.63 -4.67 -5.27
C ARG A 66 13.23 -4.74 -5.87
N GLY A 67 12.94 -3.90 -6.87
CA GLY A 67 11.64 -3.81 -7.50
C GLY A 67 11.09 -2.39 -7.45
N TYR A 68 9.79 -2.26 -7.50
CA TYR A 68 9.11 -0.97 -7.55
C TYR A 68 8.39 -0.72 -6.22
N PHE A 69 8.62 0.45 -5.64
CA PHE A 69 7.97 0.83 -4.38
C PHE A 69 6.94 1.91 -4.67
N VAL A 70 5.70 1.60 -4.30
CA VAL A 70 4.54 2.47 -4.54
C VAL A 70 4.15 3.09 -3.20
N LYS A 71 4.16 4.43 -3.15
CA LYS A 71 3.67 5.15 -1.98
C LYS A 71 2.23 5.55 -2.22
N VAL A 72 1.34 5.15 -1.33
CA VAL A 72 -0.09 5.40 -1.43
C VAL A 72 -0.53 6.24 -0.25
N ARG A 73 -1.26 7.30 -0.54
CA ARG A 73 -1.80 8.21 0.46
C ARG A 73 -3.24 7.84 0.77
N PHE A 74 -3.51 7.64 2.05
CA PHE A 74 -4.84 7.31 2.56
C PHE A 74 -5.41 8.49 3.36
N ASP A 75 -6.70 8.71 3.22
CA ASP A 75 -7.41 9.77 3.93
C ASP A 75 -7.74 9.32 5.35
N GLU A 76 -6.70 9.18 6.15
CA GLU A 76 -6.80 8.84 7.56
C GLU A 76 -5.56 9.35 8.31
N PRO A 77 -5.62 9.48 9.65
CA PRO A 77 -4.48 9.96 10.42
C PRO A 77 -3.29 9.01 10.34
N PRO A 78 -2.05 9.54 10.34
CA PRO A 78 -0.86 8.70 10.42
C PRO A 78 -0.83 7.88 11.70
N VAL A 79 -0.16 6.75 11.64
CA VAL A 79 0.11 5.92 12.82
C VAL A 79 1.29 6.53 13.58
N GLU A 80 1.14 6.65 14.88
CA GLU A 80 2.20 7.17 15.74
C GLU A 80 3.08 6.04 16.28
#